data_0808f86b88bc8bcd0e599c1cc6bf8cfd
#
_entry.id   0808f86b88bc8bcd0e599c1cc6bf8cfd
#
_cell.length_a   1.000
_cell.length_b   1.000
_cell.length_c   1.000
_cell.angle_alpha   90.00
_cell.angle_beta   90.00
_cell.angle_gamma   90.00
#
_symmetry.space_group_name_H-M   'P 1'
#
loop_
_entity.id
_entity.type
_entity.pdbx_description
1 polymer ?
#
loop_
_entity_poly.entity_id
_entity_poly.type
_entity_poly.pdbx_seq_one_letter_code
_entity_poly.pdbx_strand_id
1 'polypeptide(L)'
;HDALPIYDMDKLVSSAGYQTQAIDSVGKVHTVDCDGPASINNNFTQQGSIGFPAAVMIANTWNIDMAYAFGDSIGKMADEMDVSGWYAPAMNTHRSAFGGRNFEYYSEDGVLAGNMAASAVIGAKEHGVYAYIKHFAMNDQETRRTDMLCTWANEQAMREIYFKPFEIAVKKGGTTAVMSAFSYIGPVYAAGTPELMQTVLRDEWGFRGMVISDGFSSSYFQNADQVVRAGNDACLVAFDTPETHMRVRSNAALQAMRTACHNIMYTVVNSRAYQYGGVEPMPKWKVALIAIDIVAVLGLAFCEYKAVKNYKKRKTVKAA
;
A
#
# COMPACT_ATOMS: atom_id res chain seq x y z
N HIS A 1 -2.35 -19.96 3.26
CA HIS A 1 -0.95 -19.73 2.80
C HIS A 1 -0.16 -21.02 2.67
N ASP A 2 -0.46 -22.03 3.48
CA ASP A 2 0.23 -23.33 3.41
C ASP A 2 -0.06 -24.12 2.13
N ALA A 3 -1.18 -23.84 1.48
CA ALA A 3 -1.59 -24.46 0.23
C ALA A 3 -1.15 -23.70 -1.04
N LEU A 4 -0.50 -22.52 -0.88
CA LEU A 4 -0.12 -21.71 -2.03
C LEU A 4 1.01 -22.37 -2.83
N PRO A 5 0.86 -22.51 -4.15
CA PRO A 5 1.96 -22.85 -5.05
C PRO A 5 3.10 -21.84 -4.96
N ILE A 6 4.33 -22.30 -5.20
CA ILE A 6 5.53 -21.42 -5.17
C ILE A 6 5.37 -20.22 -6.11
N TYR A 7 4.78 -20.44 -7.29
CA TYR A 7 4.52 -19.39 -8.25
C TYR A 7 3.59 -18.28 -7.69
N ASP A 8 2.52 -18.67 -7.02
CA ASP A 8 1.58 -17.71 -6.40
C ASP A 8 2.23 -16.95 -5.23
N MET A 9 3.05 -17.65 -4.43
CA MET A 9 3.81 -17.00 -3.37
C MET A 9 4.81 -15.98 -3.94
N ASP A 10 5.56 -16.36 -4.96
CA ASP A 10 6.53 -15.49 -5.59
C ASP A 10 5.85 -14.25 -6.23
N LYS A 11 4.69 -14.44 -6.87
CA LYS A 11 3.87 -13.37 -7.42
C LYS A 11 3.44 -12.35 -6.34
N LEU A 12 2.98 -12.82 -5.18
CA LEU A 12 2.61 -11.93 -4.07
C LEU A 12 3.79 -11.14 -3.51
N VAL A 13 4.92 -11.80 -3.35
CA VAL A 13 6.12 -11.23 -2.71
C VAL A 13 6.86 -10.28 -3.65
N SER A 14 6.98 -10.65 -4.92
CA SER A 14 7.89 -9.98 -5.86
C SER A 14 7.23 -8.96 -6.78
N SER A 15 5.89 -8.82 -6.77
CA SER A 15 5.17 -7.94 -7.70
C SER A 15 4.20 -7.00 -6.96
N ALA A 16 4.65 -6.42 -5.84
CA ALA A 16 3.82 -5.59 -4.98
C ALA A 16 3.95 -4.06 -5.24
N GLY A 17 4.36 -3.66 -6.43
CA GLY A 17 4.45 -2.22 -6.75
C GLY A 17 3.08 -1.59 -6.98
N TYR A 18 2.66 -0.70 -6.09
CA TYR A 18 1.37 0.02 -6.13
C TYR A 18 0.12 -0.89 -6.12
N GLN A 19 0.28 -2.10 -5.64
CA GLN A 19 -0.78 -3.11 -5.61
C GLN A 19 -0.40 -4.29 -4.71
N THR A 20 -1.38 -5.13 -4.39
CA THR A 20 -1.12 -6.52 -4.05
C THR A 20 -1.87 -7.44 -5.02
N GLN A 21 -1.18 -8.41 -5.58
CA GLN A 21 -1.71 -9.27 -6.65
C GLN A 21 -2.91 -10.12 -6.20
N ALA A 22 -3.86 -10.34 -7.11
CA ALA A 22 -4.88 -11.36 -6.92
C ALA A 22 -4.29 -12.77 -7.00
N ILE A 23 -4.80 -13.68 -6.15
CA ILE A 23 -4.43 -15.09 -6.15
C ILE A 23 -5.72 -15.93 -6.12
N ASP A 24 -6.13 -16.38 -7.29
CA ASP A 24 -7.42 -17.05 -7.48
C ASP A 24 -7.50 -18.37 -6.72
N SER A 25 -6.37 -19.08 -6.57
CA SER A 25 -6.31 -20.37 -5.88
C SER A 25 -6.74 -20.30 -4.40
N VAL A 26 -6.70 -19.13 -3.78
CA VAL A 26 -7.13 -18.90 -2.40
C VAL A 26 -8.16 -17.78 -2.26
N GLY A 27 -8.69 -17.27 -3.36
CA GLY A 27 -9.69 -16.21 -3.36
C GLY A 27 -9.17 -14.86 -2.85
N LYS A 28 -7.84 -14.62 -2.93
CA LYS A 28 -7.28 -13.32 -2.59
C LYS A 28 -7.54 -12.33 -3.72
N VAL A 29 -8.24 -11.24 -3.38
CA VAL A 29 -8.53 -10.15 -4.32
C VAL A 29 -7.31 -9.29 -4.61
N HIS A 30 -7.32 -8.61 -5.76
CA HIS A 30 -6.38 -7.54 -6.08
C HIS A 30 -6.65 -6.32 -5.18
N THR A 31 -5.59 -5.60 -4.80
CA THR A 31 -5.73 -4.28 -4.15
C THR A 31 -4.90 -3.25 -4.89
N VAL A 32 -5.36 -2.01 -4.85
CA VAL A 32 -4.61 -0.85 -5.37
C VAL A 32 -4.01 -0.10 -4.19
N ASP A 33 -2.71 0.18 -4.31
CA ASP A 33 -1.97 0.98 -3.35
C ASP A 33 -1.51 2.28 -4.02
N CYS A 34 -1.47 3.37 -3.27
CA CYS A 34 -1.11 4.69 -3.78
C CYS A 34 -0.06 5.36 -2.92
N ASP A 35 0.77 6.18 -3.54
CA ASP A 35 1.73 7.05 -2.87
C ASP A 35 1.11 8.42 -2.53
N GLY A 36 1.92 9.30 -1.99
CA GLY A 36 1.60 10.67 -1.68
C GLY A 36 1.31 10.91 -0.20
N PRO A 37 2.31 11.28 0.64
CA PRO A 37 2.08 11.57 2.05
C PRO A 37 1.03 12.66 2.30
N ALA A 38 0.91 13.65 1.43
CA ALA A 38 -0.09 14.72 1.52
C ALA A 38 -1.24 14.58 0.51
N SER A 39 -1.43 13.40 -0.10
CA SER A 39 -2.45 13.13 -1.12
C SER A 39 -2.57 11.64 -1.36
N ILE A 40 -3.40 11.26 -2.33
CA ILE A 40 -3.38 9.94 -2.96
C ILE A 40 -2.88 10.12 -4.39
N ASN A 41 -1.83 9.40 -4.77
CA ASN A 41 -1.25 9.48 -6.10
C ASN A 41 -0.74 8.11 -6.57
N ASN A 42 -1.15 7.71 -7.78
CA ASN A 42 -0.66 6.50 -8.43
C ASN A 42 -0.30 6.80 -9.89
N ASN A 43 0.98 6.87 -10.17
CA ASN A 43 1.48 7.20 -11.50
C ASN A 43 1.18 6.12 -12.55
N PHE A 44 0.90 4.88 -12.14
CA PHE A 44 0.59 3.78 -13.06
C PHE A 44 -0.86 3.79 -13.50
N THR A 45 -1.79 4.04 -12.57
CA THR A 45 -3.23 4.12 -12.86
C THR A 45 -3.68 5.53 -13.21
N GLN A 46 -2.79 6.53 -13.12
CA GLN A 46 -3.09 7.96 -13.28
C GLN A 46 -4.14 8.47 -12.28
N GLN A 47 -4.31 7.77 -11.17
CA GLN A 47 -5.15 8.23 -10.06
C GLN A 47 -4.42 9.32 -9.28
N GLY A 48 -5.14 10.37 -8.93
CA GLY A 48 -4.62 11.45 -8.11
C GLY A 48 -5.76 12.21 -7.41
N SER A 49 -5.51 12.60 -6.16
CA SER A 49 -6.44 13.41 -5.37
C SER A 49 -5.97 14.85 -5.24
N ILE A 50 -6.78 15.68 -4.57
CA ILE A 50 -6.32 16.98 -4.09
C ILE A 50 -5.18 16.80 -3.09
N GLY A 51 -4.30 17.81 -2.98
CA GLY A 51 -3.23 17.85 -2.00
C GLY A 51 -3.70 18.48 -0.69
N PHE A 52 -3.23 17.92 0.42
CA PHE A 52 -3.38 18.47 1.77
C PHE A 52 -2.12 19.25 2.18
N PRO A 53 -2.17 19.99 3.31
CA PRO A 53 -0.97 20.58 3.89
C PRO A 53 0.11 19.52 4.15
N ALA A 54 1.36 19.91 4.01
CA ALA A 54 2.50 19.05 4.29
C ALA A 54 2.48 18.56 5.74
N ALA A 55 3.00 17.36 6.01
CA ALA A 55 2.98 16.75 7.33
C ALA A 55 3.62 17.65 8.41
N VAL A 56 4.71 18.35 8.08
CA VAL A 56 5.35 19.30 8.97
C VAL A 56 4.41 20.45 9.38
N MET A 57 3.53 20.91 8.50
CA MET A 57 2.53 21.95 8.83
C MET A 57 1.45 21.40 9.78
N ILE A 58 0.99 20.17 9.54
CA ILE A 58 0.03 19.52 10.42
C ILE A 58 0.64 19.35 11.81
N ALA A 59 1.90 18.92 11.90
CA ALA A 59 2.59 18.76 13.17
C ALA A 59 2.79 20.08 13.93
N ASN A 60 3.02 21.18 13.22
CA ASN A 60 3.14 22.51 13.81
C ASN A 60 1.87 23.01 14.50
N THR A 61 0.73 22.39 14.26
CA THR A 61 -0.51 22.67 15.03
C THR A 61 -0.47 22.11 16.44
N TRP A 62 0.38 21.13 16.73
CA TRP A 62 0.41 20.33 17.96
C TRP A 62 -0.94 19.68 18.31
N ASN A 63 -1.82 19.57 17.32
CA ASN A 63 -3.18 19.08 17.50
C ASN A 63 -3.36 17.72 16.79
N ILE A 64 -3.48 16.66 17.58
CA ILE A 64 -3.68 15.30 17.06
C ILE A 64 -5.02 15.12 16.36
N ASP A 65 -6.05 15.92 16.68
CA ASP A 65 -7.34 15.87 16.00
C ASP A 65 -7.23 16.38 14.56
N MET A 66 -6.32 17.32 14.29
CA MET A 66 -6.03 17.77 12.91
C MET A 66 -5.35 16.65 12.11
N ALA A 67 -4.43 15.91 12.73
CA ALA A 67 -3.80 14.77 12.10
C ALA A 67 -4.81 13.63 11.85
N TYR A 68 -5.73 13.40 12.80
CA TYR A 68 -6.84 12.46 12.59
C TYR A 68 -7.75 12.89 11.44
N ALA A 69 -8.19 14.16 11.41
CA ALA A 69 -9.05 14.69 10.35
C ALA A 69 -8.37 14.61 8.96
N PHE A 70 -7.05 14.78 8.91
CA PHE A 70 -6.27 14.55 7.71
C PHE A 70 -6.35 13.08 7.28
N GLY A 71 -6.07 12.14 8.19
CA GLY A 71 -6.15 10.70 7.91
C GLY A 71 -7.56 10.24 7.50
N ASP A 72 -8.60 10.73 8.18
CA ASP A 72 -10.01 10.50 7.83
C ASP A 72 -10.33 11.00 6.41
N SER A 73 -9.83 12.18 6.05
CA SER A 73 -10.03 12.74 4.69
C SER A 73 -9.31 11.93 3.62
N ILE A 74 -8.09 11.45 3.90
CA ILE A 74 -7.37 10.50 3.03
C ILE A 74 -8.18 9.20 2.88
N GLY A 75 -8.71 8.67 3.98
CA GLY A 75 -9.52 7.46 3.98
C GLY A 75 -10.78 7.58 3.12
N LYS A 76 -11.49 8.71 3.22
CA LYS A 76 -12.66 9.01 2.37
C LYS A 76 -12.32 9.06 0.90
N MET A 77 -11.23 9.75 0.53
CA MET A 77 -10.79 9.80 -0.87
C MET A 77 -10.34 8.43 -1.37
N ALA A 78 -9.66 7.64 -0.54
CA ALA A 78 -9.26 6.28 -0.88
C ALA A 78 -10.50 5.40 -1.13
N ASP A 79 -11.57 5.57 -0.35
CA ASP A 79 -12.84 4.87 -0.56
C ASP A 79 -13.49 5.25 -1.90
N GLU A 80 -13.52 6.55 -2.25
CA GLU A 80 -14.04 7.03 -3.53
C GLU A 80 -13.20 6.57 -4.74
N MET A 81 -11.89 6.36 -4.56
CA MET A 81 -10.94 6.02 -5.60
C MET A 81 -10.61 4.51 -5.69
N ASP A 82 -11.25 3.68 -4.87
CA ASP A 82 -10.98 2.23 -4.77
C ASP A 82 -9.53 1.89 -4.38
N VAL A 83 -8.93 2.71 -3.52
CA VAL A 83 -7.58 2.52 -3.01
C VAL A 83 -7.64 1.83 -1.66
N SER A 84 -6.90 0.74 -1.49
CA SER A 84 -6.85 -0.03 -0.25
C SER A 84 -5.62 0.26 0.58
N GLY A 85 -4.50 0.62 -0.05
CA GLY A 85 -3.24 0.92 0.62
C GLY A 85 -2.74 2.33 0.33
N TRP A 86 -2.18 2.96 1.36
CA TRP A 86 -1.62 4.30 1.27
C TRP A 86 -0.17 4.30 1.75
N TYR A 87 0.80 4.62 0.87
CA TYR A 87 2.24 4.68 1.20
C TYR A 87 2.54 5.93 2.03
N ALA A 88 1.97 5.97 3.21
CA ALA A 88 2.09 7.04 4.20
C ALA A 88 1.46 6.58 5.53
N PRO A 89 1.58 7.37 6.61
CA PRO A 89 2.36 8.60 6.72
C PRO A 89 3.87 8.37 6.73
N ALA A 90 4.62 9.36 6.25
CA ALA A 90 6.06 9.39 6.38
C ALA A 90 6.43 10.06 7.71
N MET A 91 7.33 9.45 8.49
CA MET A 91 7.53 9.87 9.88
C MET A 91 8.97 9.78 10.38
N ASN A 92 9.94 9.78 9.48
CA ASN A 92 11.33 9.87 9.90
C ASN A 92 11.57 11.20 10.64
N THR A 93 12.51 11.22 11.57
CA THR A 93 12.81 12.42 12.34
C THR A 93 13.62 13.43 11.53
N HIS A 94 13.30 14.72 11.65
CA HIS A 94 14.14 15.77 11.10
C HIS A 94 15.48 15.77 11.81
N ARG A 95 16.57 15.73 11.06
CA ARG A 95 17.92 15.76 11.58
C ARG A 95 18.73 16.95 11.06
N SER A 96 18.54 17.27 9.80
CA SER A 96 19.20 18.38 9.12
C SER A 96 18.16 19.14 8.31
N ALA A 97 18.31 20.46 8.22
CA ALA A 97 17.50 21.28 7.31
C ALA A 97 17.65 20.84 5.84
N PHE A 98 18.76 20.19 5.52
CA PHE A 98 19.08 19.67 4.19
C PHE A 98 18.71 18.18 4.00
N GLY A 99 17.85 17.63 4.83
CA GLY A 99 17.42 16.22 4.77
C GLY A 99 16.75 15.83 3.45
N GLY A 100 16.14 16.80 2.77
CA GLY A 100 15.51 16.62 1.46
C GLY A 100 14.02 16.30 1.49
N ARG A 101 13.52 15.67 2.57
CA ARG A 101 12.10 15.25 2.72
C ARG A 101 11.46 15.72 4.02
N ASN A 102 12.04 16.72 4.70
CA ASN A 102 11.48 17.24 5.97
C ASN A 102 10.05 17.77 5.83
N PHE A 103 9.62 18.19 4.62
CA PHE A 103 8.26 18.66 4.38
C PHE A 103 7.21 17.58 4.61
N GLU A 104 7.52 16.32 4.32
CA GLU A 104 6.61 15.19 4.47
C GLU A 104 6.79 14.43 5.80
N TYR A 105 7.83 14.74 6.56
CA TYR A 105 8.06 14.23 7.90
C TYR A 105 7.53 15.22 8.93
N TYR A 106 6.99 14.70 10.05
CA TYR A 106 6.25 15.54 10.99
C TYR A 106 7.14 16.46 11.81
N SER A 107 8.24 15.96 12.38
CA SER A 107 9.03 16.68 13.37
C SER A 107 10.42 16.10 13.58
N GLU A 108 11.28 16.89 14.26
CA GLU A 108 12.53 16.41 14.86
C GLU A 108 12.28 15.63 16.17
N ASP A 109 11.12 15.88 16.82
CA ASP A 109 10.68 15.17 18.01
C ASP A 109 9.94 13.88 17.61
N GLY A 110 10.54 12.71 17.93
CA GLY A 110 9.97 11.41 17.64
C GLY A 110 8.64 11.12 18.34
N VAL A 111 8.38 11.75 19.52
CA VAL A 111 7.11 11.57 20.24
C VAL A 111 6.00 12.36 19.56
N LEU A 112 6.26 13.62 19.19
CA LEU A 112 5.31 14.43 18.43
C LEU A 112 5.02 13.77 17.07
N ALA A 113 6.06 13.43 16.32
CA ALA A 113 5.92 12.76 15.02
C ALA A 113 5.09 11.47 15.13
N GLY A 114 5.38 10.64 16.13
CA GLY A 114 4.67 9.38 16.35
C GLY A 114 3.19 9.55 16.70
N ASN A 115 2.84 10.51 17.56
CA ASN A 115 1.44 10.76 17.92
C ASN A 115 0.65 11.35 16.73
N MET A 116 1.23 12.27 15.97
CA MET A 116 0.60 12.81 14.75
C MET A 116 0.38 11.71 13.71
N ALA A 117 1.41 10.92 13.43
CA ALA A 117 1.30 9.81 12.49
C ALA A 117 0.30 8.75 12.95
N ALA A 118 0.31 8.38 14.24
CA ALA A 118 -0.66 7.43 14.79
C ALA A 118 -2.11 7.91 14.60
N SER A 119 -2.38 9.21 14.82
CA SER A 119 -3.71 9.79 14.62
C SER A 119 -4.13 9.76 13.15
N ALA A 120 -3.23 10.07 12.22
CA ALA A 120 -3.50 9.96 10.78
C ALA A 120 -3.75 8.50 10.35
N VAL A 121 -3.00 7.55 10.89
CA VAL A 121 -3.22 6.10 10.66
C VAL A 121 -4.61 5.68 11.13
N ILE A 122 -5.03 6.12 12.33
CA ILE A 122 -6.36 5.79 12.86
C ILE A 122 -7.45 6.31 11.93
N GLY A 123 -7.37 7.59 11.51
CA GLY A 123 -8.36 8.18 10.61
C GLY A 123 -8.47 7.43 9.28
N ALA A 124 -7.36 7.12 8.62
CA ALA A 124 -7.37 6.35 7.37
C ALA A 124 -7.91 4.91 7.55
N LYS A 125 -7.55 4.28 8.67
CA LYS A 125 -7.96 2.90 9.00
C LYS A 125 -9.47 2.77 9.22
N GLU A 126 -10.16 3.79 9.70
CA GLU A 126 -11.64 3.77 9.86
C GLU A 126 -12.37 3.58 8.53
N HIS A 127 -11.72 3.90 7.41
CA HIS A 127 -12.19 3.61 6.05
C HIS A 127 -11.63 2.30 5.48
N GLY A 128 -11.00 1.47 6.33
CA GLY A 128 -10.41 0.20 5.91
C GLY A 128 -9.13 0.33 5.07
N VAL A 129 -8.52 1.51 5.04
CA VAL A 129 -7.24 1.75 4.35
C VAL A 129 -6.09 1.32 5.25
N TYR A 130 -5.18 0.48 4.72
CA TYR A 130 -3.94 0.17 5.42
C TYR A 130 -2.86 1.19 5.07
N ALA A 131 -2.37 1.86 6.11
CA ALA A 131 -1.35 2.88 5.99
C ALA A 131 0.05 2.26 6.13
N TYR A 132 0.89 2.43 5.12
CA TYR A 132 2.29 2.02 5.15
C TYR A 132 3.13 3.10 5.81
N ILE A 133 3.31 3.01 7.12
CA ILE A 133 4.20 3.94 7.80
C ILE A 133 5.62 3.82 7.25
N LYS A 134 6.26 4.96 6.93
CA LYS A 134 7.52 4.98 6.20
C LYS A 134 8.50 6.04 6.67
N HIS A 135 9.77 5.89 6.43
CA HIS A 135 10.51 4.73 5.90
C HIS A 135 11.28 4.08 7.06
N PHE A 136 10.95 2.86 7.38
CA PHE A 136 11.49 2.15 8.55
C PHE A 136 12.81 1.46 8.20
N ALA A 137 13.97 1.93 8.71
CA ALA A 137 14.11 3.08 9.60
C ALA A 137 15.34 3.92 9.24
N MET A 138 15.48 5.07 9.89
CA MET A 138 16.65 5.97 9.76
C MET A 138 16.85 6.54 8.34
N ASN A 139 15.76 6.83 7.63
CA ASN A 139 15.79 7.52 6.34
C ASN A 139 15.64 9.03 6.51
N ASP A 140 16.56 9.67 7.19
CA ASP A 140 16.56 11.10 7.51
C ASP A 140 17.44 11.94 6.57
N GLN A 141 17.92 11.34 5.48
CA GLN A 141 18.71 11.98 4.43
C GLN A 141 18.46 11.34 3.07
N GLU A 142 18.30 12.17 2.03
CA GLU A 142 18.07 11.71 0.66
C GLU A 142 19.35 11.61 -0.17
N THR A 143 20.37 12.42 0.14
CA THR A 143 21.62 12.43 -0.62
C THR A 143 22.25 11.04 -0.58
N ARG A 144 22.40 10.45 -1.76
CA ARG A 144 22.99 9.11 -1.99
C ARG A 144 22.30 7.95 -1.30
N ARG A 145 21.02 8.09 -0.95
CA ARG A 145 20.28 6.99 -0.27
C ARG A 145 20.21 5.71 -1.13
N THR A 146 20.18 5.86 -2.45
CA THR A 146 20.21 4.73 -3.41
C THR A 146 21.60 4.22 -3.74
N ASP A 147 22.65 4.87 -3.20
CA ASP A 147 24.06 4.52 -3.40
C ASP A 147 24.65 3.89 -2.13
N MET A 148 23.88 3.09 -1.41
CA MET A 148 24.29 2.43 -0.15
C MET A 148 24.66 3.42 0.96
N LEU A 149 23.85 4.47 1.17
CA LEU A 149 24.02 5.38 2.28
C LEU A 149 23.98 4.62 3.61
N CYS A 150 25.11 4.60 4.33
CA CYS A 150 25.22 4.01 5.67
C CYS A 150 24.87 5.04 6.73
N THR A 151 23.88 4.72 7.58
CA THR A 151 23.51 5.51 8.75
C THR A 151 24.06 4.84 10.01
N TRP A 152 24.50 5.65 10.96
CA TRP A 152 25.13 5.18 12.19
C TRP A 152 24.56 5.90 13.41
N ALA A 153 24.12 5.14 14.38
CA ALA A 153 23.74 5.61 15.69
C ALA A 153 23.98 4.51 16.72
N ASN A 154 24.10 4.88 18.00
CA ASN A 154 24.07 3.87 19.05
C ASN A 154 22.62 3.39 19.25
N GLU A 155 22.45 2.24 19.90
CA GLU A 155 21.13 1.61 20.08
C GLU A 155 20.15 2.51 20.83
N GLN A 156 20.64 3.23 21.86
CA GLN A 156 19.79 4.16 22.61
C GLN A 156 19.22 5.26 21.71
N ALA A 157 20.04 5.91 20.89
CA ALA A 157 19.59 6.93 19.96
C ALA A 157 18.62 6.34 18.90
N MET A 158 18.90 5.14 18.39
CA MET A 158 17.98 4.47 17.48
C MET A 158 16.60 4.28 18.10
N ARG A 159 16.51 3.76 19.33
CA ARG A 159 15.26 3.43 20.00
C ARG A 159 14.50 4.66 20.49
N GLU A 160 15.20 5.63 21.06
CA GLU A 160 14.57 6.79 21.70
C GLU A 160 14.22 7.92 20.72
N ILE A 161 14.89 7.98 19.56
CA ILE A 161 14.72 9.07 18.59
C ILE A 161 14.18 8.51 17.26
N TYR A 162 14.95 7.68 16.57
CA TYR A 162 14.66 7.32 15.17
C TYR A 162 13.57 6.26 15.02
N PHE A 163 13.47 5.32 15.96
CA PHE A 163 12.43 4.28 15.97
C PHE A 163 11.17 4.72 16.71
N LYS A 164 11.28 5.72 17.58
CA LYS A 164 10.18 6.15 18.43
C LYS A 164 8.89 6.52 17.69
N PRO A 165 8.91 7.26 16.57
CA PRO A 165 7.68 7.54 15.81
C PRO A 165 7.00 6.27 15.33
N PHE A 166 7.77 5.30 14.83
CA PHE A 166 7.25 4.03 14.32
C PHE A 166 6.68 3.16 15.43
N GLU A 167 7.38 3.09 16.58
CA GLU A 167 6.87 2.38 17.76
C GLU A 167 5.49 2.89 18.18
N ILE A 168 5.34 4.22 18.24
CA ILE A 168 4.07 4.86 18.60
C ILE A 168 2.99 4.56 17.56
N ALA A 169 3.29 4.67 16.28
CA ALA A 169 2.34 4.39 15.21
C ALA A 169 1.90 2.92 15.18
N VAL A 170 2.80 1.98 15.46
CA VAL A 170 2.46 0.56 15.61
C VAL A 170 1.58 0.33 16.82
N LYS A 171 2.00 0.78 18.01
CA LYS A 171 1.34 0.47 19.28
C LYS A 171 0.04 1.25 19.50
N LYS A 172 -0.02 2.53 19.12
CA LYS A 172 -1.20 3.40 19.29
C LYS A 172 -2.05 3.47 18.03
N GLY A 173 -1.44 3.63 16.85
CA GLY A 173 -2.14 3.71 15.56
C GLY A 173 -2.68 2.36 15.10
N GLY A 174 -2.04 1.28 15.50
CA GLY A 174 -2.43 -0.09 15.11
C GLY A 174 -2.34 -0.28 13.59
N THR A 175 -1.29 0.27 12.97
CA THR A 175 -1.05 0.06 11.54
C THR A 175 -0.79 -1.40 11.23
N THR A 176 -1.22 -1.84 10.05
CA THR A 176 -0.99 -3.20 9.53
C THR A 176 -0.05 -3.23 8.33
N ALA A 177 0.57 -2.10 8.00
CA ALA A 177 1.54 -2.02 6.92
C ALA A 177 2.72 -1.10 7.28
N VAL A 178 3.91 -1.46 6.82
CA VAL A 178 5.16 -0.72 7.02
C VAL A 178 5.92 -0.71 5.71
N MET A 179 6.56 0.41 5.36
CA MET A 179 7.53 0.47 4.28
C MET A 179 8.94 0.61 4.87
N SER A 180 9.83 -0.33 4.52
CA SER A 180 11.22 -0.29 4.94
C SER A 180 12.03 0.75 4.16
N ALA A 181 13.15 1.20 4.74
CA ALA A 181 13.95 2.27 4.18
C ALA A 181 14.98 1.79 3.16
N PHE A 182 15.42 2.70 2.27
CA PHE A 182 16.54 2.47 1.35
C PHE A 182 17.90 2.43 2.03
N SER A 183 18.05 3.13 3.16
CA SER A 183 19.31 3.30 3.84
C SER A 183 19.87 2.00 4.42
N TYR A 184 21.16 1.98 4.63
CA TYR A 184 21.83 0.98 5.45
C TYR A 184 21.86 1.46 6.90
N ILE A 185 21.71 0.53 7.83
CA ILE A 185 21.97 0.76 9.25
C ILE A 185 23.27 0.03 9.56
N GLY A 186 24.33 0.78 9.83
CA GLY A 186 25.67 0.21 9.80
C GLY A 186 25.99 -0.36 8.41
N PRO A 187 26.51 -1.59 8.31
CA PRO A 187 26.87 -2.22 7.05
C PRO A 187 25.72 -3.00 6.38
N VAL A 188 24.50 -3.03 6.97
CA VAL A 188 23.41 -3.88 6.50
C VAL A 188 22.25 -3.02 5.95
N TYR A 189 21.74 -3.42 4.80
CA TYR A 189 20.54 -2.81 4.20
C TYR A 189 19.35 -2.95 5.15
N ALA A 190 18.66 -1.83 5.44
CA ALA A 190 17.60 -1.79 6.46
C ALA A 190 16.52 -2.86 6.23
N ALA A 191 16.03 -3.00 4.97
CA ALA A 191 15.04 -4.02 4.63
C ALA A 191 15.55 -5.46 4.76
N GLY A 192 16.85 -5.66 4.77
CA GLY A 192 17.52 -6.96 4.90
C GLY A 192 18.06 -7.24 6.30
N THR A 193 17.61 -6.52 7.33
CA THR A 193 18.08 -6.63 8.72
C THR A 193 17.07 -7.37 9.58
N PRO A 194 17.31 -8.67 9.94
CA PRO A 194 16.36 -9.45 10.75
C PRO A 194 16.11 -8.84 12.13
N GLU A 195 17.12 -8.26 12.76
CA GLU A 195 17.00 -7.61 14.08
C GLU A 195 16.00 -6.45 14.03
N LEU A 196 15.97 -5.72 12.93
CA LEU A 196 15.02 -4.62 12.72
C LEU A 196 13.62 -5.15 12.40
N MET A 197 13.49 -6.05 11.42
CA MET A 197 12.21 -6.50 10.88
C MET A 197 11.51 -7.55 11.76
N GLN A 198 12.25 -8.43 12.41
CA GLN A 198 11.68 -9.44 13.29
C GLN A 198 11.75 -8.99 14.74
N THR A 199 12.94 -8.80 15.29
CA THR A 199 13.11 -8.58 16.73
C THR A 199 12.43 -7.26 17.16
N VAL A 200 12.80 -6.12 16.58
CA VAL A 200 12.26 -4.83 17.01
C VAL A 200 10.80 -4.68 16.59
N LEU A 201 10.51 -4.82 15.29
CA LEU A 201 9.18 -4.51 14.76
C LEU A 201 8.12 -5.53 15.23
N ARG A 202 8.40 -6.84 15.10
CA ARG A 202 7.40 -7.86 15.35
C ARG A 202 7.41 -8.37 16.79
N ASP A 203 8.58 -8.75 17.32
CA ASP A 203 8.64 -9.39 18.63
C ASP A 203 8.49 -8.36 19.77
N GLU A 204 9.18 -7.21 19.71
CA GLU A 204 9.12 -6.22 20.78
C GLU A 204 7.89 -5.31 20.68
N TRP A 205 7.51 -4.88 19.47
CA TRP A 205 6.37 -3.95 19.30
C TRP A 205 5.05 -4.67 19.02
N GLY A 206 5.09 -5.95 18.70
CA GLY A 206 3.90 -6.75 18.41
C GLY A 206 3.24 -6.43 17.07
N PHE A 207 4.00 -5.91 16.10
CA PHE A 207 3.47 -5.59 14.78
C PHE A 207 2.94 -6.84 14.07
N ARG A 208 1.73 -6.73 13.56
CA ARG A 208 1.10 -7.73 12.69
C ARG A 208 0.68 -7.09 11.40
N GLY A 209 1.09 -7.66 10.30
CA GLY A 209 0.80 -7.17 8.97
C GLY A 209 2.02 -7.25 8.07
N MET A 210 1.94 -6.62 6.90
CA MET A 210 2.99 -6.69 5.90
C MET A 210 4.01 -5.57 6.01
N VAL A 211 5.25 -5.92 5.68
CA VAL A 211 6.33 -4.97 5.41
C VAL A 211 6.62 -5.01 3.92
N ILE A 212 6.52 -3.85 3.26
CA ILE A 212 6.97 -3.68 1.88
C ILE A 212 8.32 -2.97 1.86
N SER A 213 9.18 -3.26 0.89
CA SER A 213 10.38 -2.46 0.67
C SER A 213 10.01 -1.07 0.15
N ASP A 214 10.89 -0.09 0.30
CA ASP A 214 10.90 1.08 -0.59
C ASP A 214 11.18 0.62 -2.02
N GLY A 215 11.15 1.52 -3.02
CA GLY A 215 11.29 1.17 -4.42
C GLY A 215 12.33 0.08 -4.67
N PHE A 216 11.88 -1.07 -5.16
CA PHE A 216 12.73 -2.23 -5.37
C PHE A 216 13.06 -2.35 -6.85
N SER A 217 14.33 -2.27 -7.14
CA SER A 217 14.87 -2.46 -8.49
C SER A 217 15.97 -3.52 -8.44
N SER A 218 16.50 -3.88 -9.58
CA SER A 218 17.67 -4.77 -9.65
C SER A 218 18.99 -4.09 -9.23
N SER A 219 18.91 -3.05 -8.39
CA SER A 219 20.10 -2.41 -7.84
C SER A 219 20.97 -3.41 -7.09
N TYR A 220 22.26 -3.32 -7.24
CA TYR A 220 23.25 -4.29 -6.76
C TYR A 220 23.19 -4.60 -5.25
N PHE A 221 22.57 -3.74 -4.43
CA PHE A 221 22.42 -3.95 -3.00
C PHE A 221 21.04 -4.51 -2.61
N GLN A 222 20.06 -4.51 -3.51
CA GLN A 222 18.72 -5.02 -3.25
C GLN A 222 18.62 -6.48 -3.69
N ASN A 223 18.29 -7.37 -2.75
CA ASN A 223 18.22 -8.81 -2.97
C ASN A 223 16.95 -9.37 -2.34
N ALA A 224 16.02 -9.87 -3.16
CA ALA A 224 14.75 -10.41 -2.69
C ALA A 224 14.92 -11.58 -1.70
N ASP A 225 15.88 -12.47 -1.92
CA ASP A 225 16.15 -13.57 -0.97
C ASP A 225 16.58 -13.07 0.41
N GLN A 226 17.37 -11.98 0.46
CA GLN A 226 17.82 -11.38 1.71
C GLN A 226 16.67 -10.72 2.43
N VAL A 227 15.93 -9.83 1.75
CA VAL A 227 14.90 -9.00 2.40
C VAL A 227 13.73 -9.84 2.89
N VAL A 228 13.27 -10.82 2.11
CA VAL A 228 12.16 -11.71 2.51
C VAL A 228 12.54 -12.58 3.68
N ARG A 229 13.76 -13.12 3.69
CA ARG A 229 14.26 -13.92 4.82
C ARG A 229 14.52 -13.10 6.08
N ALA A 230 14.74 -11.80 5.94
CA ALA A 230 14.86 -10.87 7.06
C ALA A 230 13.51 -10.47 7.68
N GLY A 231 12.39 -10.72 6.99
CA GLY A 231 11.05 -10.38 7.48
C GLY A 231 10.37 -9.22 6.79
N ASN A 232 10.94 -8.74 5.68
CA ASN A 232 10.24 -7.89 4.73
C ASN A 232 9.38 -8.79 3.85
N ASP A 233 8.09 -8.49 3.70
CA ASP A 233 7.15 -9.45 3.10
C ASP A 233 6.95 -9.24 1.60
N ALA A 234 7.09 -8.01 1.13
CA ALA A 234 6.83 -7.65 -0.26
C ALA A 234 7.90 -6.72 -0.83
N CYS A 235 8.19 -6.85 -2.11
CA CYS A 235 9.09 -5.96 -2.84
C CYS A 235 8.27 -4.96 -3.67
N LEU A 236 8.48 -3.65 -3.45
CA LEU A 236 7.84 -2.60 -4.23
C LEU A 236 8.51 -2.51 -5.61
N VAL A 237 8.08 -3.37 -6.51
CA VAL A 237 8.63 -3.52 -7.86
C VAL A 237 7.77 -2.77 -8.86
N ALA A 238 8.33 -1.73 -9.48
CA ALA A 238 7.67 -0.98 -10.54
C ALA A 238 7.76 -1.71 -11.90
N PHE A 239 8.89 -2.39 -12.12
CA PHE A 239 9.14 -3.15 -13.35
C PHE A 239 9.61 -4.55 -12.97
N ASP A 240 8.82 -5.54 -13.34
CA ASP A 240 9.10 -6.94 -13.06
C ASP A 240 10.29 -7.43 -13.87
N THR A 241 11.33 -7.91 -13.19
CA THR A 241 12.54 -8.50 -13.80
C THR A 241 12.94 -9.75 -13.03
N PRO A 242 13.69 -10.69 -13.63
CA PRO A 242 14.14 -11.89 -12.92
C PRO A 242 14.93 -11.59 -11.65
N GLU A 243 15.57 -10.42 -11.57
CA GLU A 243 16.40 -9.99 -10.43
C GLU A 243 15.54 -9.57 -9.22
N THR A 244 14.29 -9.17 -9.44
CA THR A 244 13.36 -8.76 -8.39
C THR A 244 12.66 -9.93 -7.69
N HIS A 245 12.86 -11.15 -8.20
CA HIS A 245 12.30 -12.39 -7.64
C HIS A 245 13.25 -13.11 -6.70
N MET A 246 12.68 -13.87 -5.77
CA MET A 246 13.47 -14.80 -4.98
C MET A 246 14.00 -15.95 -5.84
N ARG A 247 15.30 -16.23 -5.72
CA ARG A 247 15.97 -17.29 -6.48
C ARG A 247 16.23 -18.55 -5.68
N VAL A 248 16.41 -18.39 -4.36
CA VAL A 248 16.68 -19.52 -3.44
C VAL A 248 15.40 -20.31 -3.19
N ARG A 249 15.46 -21.64 -3.32
CA ARG A 249 14.33 -22.56 -3.11
C ARG A 249 14.58 -23.57 -1.99
N SER A 250 15.41 -23.21 -1.01
CA SER A 250 15.59 -24.00 0.20
C SER A 250 14.32 -24.03 1.07
N ASN A 251 14.18 -25.03 1.94
CA ASN A 251 13.05 -25.10 2.87
C ASN A 251 12.90 -23.82 3.72
N ALA A 252 14.00 -23.23 4.15
CA ALA A 252 13.99 -21.99 4.91
C ALA A 252 13.49 -20.80 4.06
N ALA A 253 13.89 -20.71 2.78
CA ALA A 253 13.40 -19.67 1.89
C ALA A 253 11.90 -19.84 1.59
N LEU A 254 11.43 -21.07 1.35
CA LEU A 254 10.01 -21.36 1.16
C LEU A 254 9.18 -21.06 2.41
N GLN A 255 9.72 -21.32 3.60
CA GLN A 255 9.05 -20.94 4.86
C GLN A 255 8.96 -19.42 5.01
N ALA A 256 10.01 -18.68 4.66
CA ALA A 256 9.99 -17.23 4.67
C ALA A 256 8.93 -16.66 3.68
N MET A 257 8.84 -17.24 2.47
CA MET A 257 7.78 -16.86 1.52
C MET A 257 6.37 -17.13 2.06
N ARG A 258 6.14 -18.27 2.72
CA ARG A 258 4.85 -18.58 3.36
C ARG A 258 4.49 -17.56 4.43
N THR A 259 5.45 -17.21 5.27
CA THR A 259 5.27 -16.18 6.30
C THR A 259 4.96 -14.83 5.67
N ALA A 260 5.68 -14.43 4.63
CA ALA A 260 5.44 -13.21 3.89
C ALA A 260 4.02 -13.18 3.28
N CYS A 261 3.61 -14.25 2.60
CA CYS A 261 2.25 -14.37 2.08
C CYS A 261 1.18 -14.30 3.17
N HIS A 262 1.41 -14.92 4.34
CA HIS A 262 0.52 -14.81 5.49
C HIS A 262 0.36 -13.35 5.92
N ASN A 263 1.45 -12.62 6.06
CA ASN A 263 1.44 -11.22 6.51
C ASN A 263 0.74 -10.30 5.49
N ILE A 264 1.00 -10.50 4.20
CA ILE A 264 0.31 -9.77 3.12
C ILE A 264 -1.20 -10.05 3.18
N MET A 265 -1.60 -11.32 3.22
CA MET A 265 -3.01 -11.70 3.30
C MET A 265 -3.68 -11.20 4.58
N TYR A 266 -2.99 -11.22 5.72
CA TYR A 266 -3.50 -10.65 6.96
C TYR A 266 -3.85 -9.17 6.82
N THR A 267 -2.95 -8.37 6.21
CA THR A 267 -3.20 -6.95 5.96
C THR A 267 -4.41 -6.75 5.05
N VAL A 268 -4.46 -7.47 3.93
CA VAL A 268 -5.53 -7.32 2.93
C VAL A 268 -6.89 -7.77 3.47
N VAL A 269 -6.97 -8.88 4.22
CA VAL A 269 -8.22 -9.37 4.81
C VAL A 269 -8.79 -8.38 5.85
N ASN A 270 -7.91 -7.68 6.56
CA ASN A 270 -8.31 -6.66 7.54
C ASN A 270 -8.50 -5.27 6.93
N SER A 271 -8.58 -5.16 5.59
CA SER A 271 -8.79 -3.90 4.86
C SER A 271 -10.17 -3.83 4.22
N ARG A 272 -10.46 -2.68 3.60
CA ARG A 272 -11.68 -2.46 2.83
C ARG A 272 -11.87 -3.42 1.65
N ALA A 273 -10.82 -4.07 1.17
CA ALA A 273 -10.85 -4.97 0.03
C ALA A 273 -11.87 -6.13 0.18
N TYR A 274 -12.26 -6.46 1.40
CA TYR A 274 -13.26 -7.48 1.72
C TYR A 274 -14.54 -6.93 2.37
N GLN A 275 -14.75 -5.62 2.40
CA GLN A 275 -15.98 -5.03 2.96
C GLN A 275 -17.25 -5.52 2.26
N TYR A 276 -17.14 -5.90 1.00
CA TYR A 276 -18.23 -6.43 0.18
C TYR A 276 -18.06 -7.93 -0.14
N GLY A 277 -17.45 -8.68 0.76
CA GLY A 277 -17.18 -10.10 0.55
C GLY A 277 -16.18 -10.39 -0.57
N GLY A 278 -15.28 -9.46 -0.85
CA GLY A 278 -14.30 -9.57 -1.95
C GLY A 278 -14.88 -9.30 -3.34
N VAL A 279 -16.17 -8.93 -3.42
CA VAL A 279 -16.82 -8.50 -4.67
C VAL A 279 -17.06 -6.99 -4.55
N GLU A 280 -16.32 -6.21 -5.31
CA GLU A 280 -16.58 -4.78 -5.38
C GLU A 280 -17.96 -4.51 -5.96
N PRO A 281 -18.80 -3.69 -5.31
CA PRO A 281 -20.07 -3.31 -5.88
C PRO A 281 -19.80 -2.51 -7.16
N MET A 282 -20.52 -2.86 -8.21
CA MET A 282 -20.40 -2.14 -9.48
C MET A 282 -20.67 -0.64 -9.28
N PRO A 283 -19.78 0.25 -9.71
CA PRO A 283 -19.97 1.70 -9.55
C PRO A 283 -21.34 2.16 -10.08
N LYS A 284 -22.03 3.04 -9.36
CA LYS A 284 -23.40 3.50 -9.71
C LYS A 284 -23.53 3.99 -11.14
N TRP A 285 -22.49 4.68 -11.66
CA TRP A 285 -22.47 5.13 -13.04
C TRP A 285 -22.44 3.98 -14.05
N LYS A 286 -21.74 2.87 -13.74
CA LYS A 286 -21.68 1.66 -14.57
C LYS A 286 -23.02 0.95 -14.61
N VAL A 287 -23.69 0.87 -13.46
CA VAL A 287 -25.07 0.34 -13.35
C VAL A 287 -26.03 1.17 -14.19
N ALA A 288 -25.93 2.50 -14.10
CA ALA A 288 -26.75 3.40 -14.90
C ALA A 288 -26.49 3.24 -16.40
N LEU A 289 -25.23 3.09 -16.82
CA LEU A 289 -24.88 2.89 -18.22
C LEU A 289 -25.47 1.58 -18.76
N ILE A 290 -25.32 0.48 -18.02
CA ILE A 290 -25.91 -0.81 -18.39
C ILE A 290 -27.44 -0.72 -18.51
N ALA A 291 -28.08 -0.02 -17.60
CA ALA A 291 -29.53 0.18 -17.65
C ALA A 291 -29.94 0.98 -18.91
N ILE A 292 -29.21 2.03 -19.28
CA ILE A 292 -29.41 2.80 -20.52
C ILE A 292 -29.24 1.90 -21.75
N ASP A 293 -28.19 1.10 -21.80
CA ASP A 293 -27.92 0.18 -22.91
C ASP A 293 -29.05 -0.84 -23.08
N ILE A 294 -29.52 -1.43 -21.96
CA ILE A 294 -30.67 -2.35 -22.00
C ILE A 294 -31.92 -1.68 -22.57
N VAL A 295 -32.23 -0.47 -22.12
CA VAL A 295 -33.39 0.29 -22.63
C VAL A 295 -33.24 0.61 -24.12
N ALA A 296 -32.04 1.00 -24.55
CA ALA A 296 -31.76 1.27 -25.97
C ALA A 296 -31.94 0.01 -26.85
N VAL A 297 -31.40 -1.13 -26.41
CA VAL A 297 -31.53 -2.41 -27.13
C VAL A 297 -33.00 -2.83 -27.23
N LEU A 298 -33.76 -2.74 -26.13
CA LEU A 298 -35.19 -3.06 -26.13
C LEU A 298 -35.98 -2.11 -27.02
N GLY A 299 -35.64 -0.81 -27.03
CA GLY A 299 -36.25 0.18 -27.93
C GLY A 299 -35.99 -0.12 -29.41
N LEU A 300 -34.76 -0.46 -29.76
CA LEU A 300 -34.40 -0.87 -31.12
C LEU A 300 -35.14 -2.14 -31.55
N ALA A 301 -35.16 -3.16 -30.68
CA ALA A 301 -35.89 -4.43 -30.99
C ALA A 301 -37.39 -4.17 -31.17
N PHE A 302 -37.99 -3.29 -30.38
CA PHE A 302 -39.39 -2.89 -30.55
C PHE A 302 -39.66 -2.15 -31.87
N CYS A 303 -38.75 -1.22 -32.24
CA CYS A 303 -38.84 -0.52 -33.53
C CYS A 303 -38.72 -1.50 -34.72
N GLU A 304 -37.79 -2.44 -34.64
CA GLU A 304 -37.60 -3.47 -35.66
C GLU A 304 -38.83 -4.36 -35.77
N TYR A 305 -39.37 -4.85 -34.62
CA TYR A 305 -40.61 -5.60 -34.59
C TYR A 305 -41.76 -4.86 -35.29
N LYS A 306 -41.95 -3.58 -34.99
CA LYS A 306 -42.99 -2.73 -35.65
C LYS A 306 -42.73 -2.58 -37.12
N ALA A 307 -41.49 -2.39 -37.55
CA ALA A 307 -41.12 -2.23 -38.94
C ALA A 307 -41.44 -3.53 -39.72
N VAL A 308 -41.06 -4.69 -39.22
CA VAL A 308 -41.35 -6.01 -39.81
C VAL A 308 -42.85 -6.28 -39.86
N LYS A 309 -43.58 -5.98 -38.78
CA LYS A 309 -45.06 -6.13 -38.72
C LYS A 309 -45.74 -5.25 -39.78
N ASN A 310 -45.34 -3.99 -39.89
CA ASN A 310 -45.87 -3.07 -40.90
C ASN A 310 -45.52 -3.48 -42.32
N TYR A 311 -44.31 -3.96 -42.55
CA TYR A 311 -43.89 -4.50 -43.83
C TYR A 311 -44.75 -5.71 -44.27
N LYS A 312 -44.95 -6.66 -43.37
CA LYS A 312 -45.83 -7.84 -43.63
C LYS A 312 -47.24 -7.41 -43.94
N LYS A 313 -47.84 -6.47 -43.19
CA LYS A 313 -49.20 -5.94 -43.43
C LYS A 313 -49.30 -5.28 -44.80
N ARG A 314 -48.32 -4.49 -45.25
CA ARG A 314 -48.29 -3.87 -46.57
C ARG A 314 -48.17 -4.87 -47.68
N LYS A 315 -47.45 -5.96 -47.48
CA LYS A 315 -47.29 -7.04 -48.47
C LYS A 315 -48.61 -7.82 -48.68
N THR A 316 -49.34 -8.07 -47.61
CA THR A 316 -50.65 -8.73 -47.68
C THR A 316 -51.70 -7.89 -48.40
N VAL A 317 -51.71 -6.57 -48.17
CA VAL A 317 -52.64 -5.62 -48.85
C VAL A 317 -52.30 -5.41 -50.34
N LYS A 318 -51.05 -5.64 -50.77
CA LYS A 318 -50.66 -5.59 -52.23
C LYS A 318 -50.93 -6.91 -52.96
N ALA A 319 -51.21 -7.99 -52.27
CA ALA A 319 -51.48 -9.32 -52.86
C ALA A 319 -52.96 -9.68 -52.89
N ALA A 320 -53.82 -8.85 -52.32
CA ALA A 320 -55.28 -8.88 -52.48
C ALA A 320 -55.72 -7.75 -53.47
#